data_eec594132ef386d9a29a439d78f79d12
#
_entry.id   eec594132ef386d9a29a439d78f79d12
#
_cell.length_a   1.000
_cell.length_b   1.000
_cell.length_c   1.000
_cell.angle_alpha   90.00
_cell.angle_beta   90.00
_cell.angle_gamma   90.00
#
_symmetry.space_group_name_H-M   'P 1'
#
loop_
_entity.id
_entity.type
_entity.pdbx_description
1 polymer ?
#
loop_
_entity_poly.entity_id
_entity_poly.type
_entity_poly.pdbx_seq_one_letter_code
_entity_poly.pdbx_strand_id
1 'polypeptide(L)'
;MFTAQMKQDFFHFEGNAQALRLVTRLHYLVDEHGMNLTYALLNTIIKYPGSSLQIDENSGNIKDRKMGYYFADEEIFHKVTKETGAGRNRHPLTYMLEAADDLAYKTADIEDSFVKGFIRYADLERELKELEEKKRNGTFRPAYRLRQLYERGIQKRVHDPESYAVKNWIVNAQGFLLNCATEGFMANYDAIMSGKFGQDLFYGTNGEELMELLGDMADRYVFSSMAIYKMEVSESAVIDYLMERLVQAALYFDTKEKQGTIDRRVISFISDNYKNAYRIQSEGKSEAEKLYLRLLLVTDYVCGMTDSYAKRLYQEMNGII
;
A
#
# COMPACT_ATOMS: atom_id res chain seq x y z
N MET A 1 19.66 7.99 23.38
CA MET A 1 18.19 8.06 23.49
C MET A 1 17.64 8.26 22.09
N PHE A 2 16.49 7.63 21.72
CA PHE A 2 15.85 7.84 20.42
C PHE A 2 15.41 9.28 20.25
N THR A 3 15.57 9.80 19.03
CA THR A 3 14.98 11.09 18.63
C THR A 3 13.44 10.96 18.58
N ALA A 4 12.75 12.11 18.49
CA ALA A 4 11.30 12.10 18.35
C ALA A 4 10.89 11.37 17.06
N GLN A 5 11.54 11.60 15.93
CA GLN A 5 11.26 10.94 14.66
C GLN A 5 11.48 9.44 14.73
N MET A 6 12.59 8.96 15.29
CA MET A 6 12.85 7.52 15.45
C MET A 6 11.73 6.79 16.19
N LYS A 7 11.08 7.44 17.17
CA LYS A 7 9.95 6.88 17.89
C LYS A 7 8.68 6.89 17.03
N GLN A 8 8.40 8.02 16.40
CA GLN A 8 7.20 8.20 15.59
C GLN A 8 7.20 7.31 14.34
N ASP A 9 8.37 6.98 13.78
CA ASP A 9 8.48 6.06 12.65
C ASP A 9 7.86 4.68 12.94
N PHE A 10 8.00 4.17 14.16
CA PHE A 10 7.38 2.90 14.56
C PHE A 10 5.90 3.02 14.91
N PHE A 11 5.45 4.18 15.39
CA PHE A 11 4.02 4.41 15.67
C PHE A 11 3.20 4.67 14.40
N HIS A 12 3.85 5.18 13.36
CA HIS A 12 3.24 5.51 12.07
C HIS A 12 3.85 4.68 10.93
N PHE A 13 4.15 3.38 11.21
CA PHE A 13 4.66 2.48 10.19
C PHE A 13 3.80 2.55 8.91
N GLU A 14 4.46 2.71 7.73
CA GLU A 14 3.77 2.99 6.48
C GLU A 14 4.39 2.22 5.31
N GLY A 15 3.57 1.47 4.58
CA GLY A 15 4.01 0.65 3.44
C GLY A 15 4.64 1.46 2.30
N ASN A 16 4.21 2.71 2.08
CA ASN A 16 4.82 3.56 1.05
C ASN A 16 6.22 4.04 1.46
N ALA A 17 6.47 4.31 2.74
CA ALA A 17 7.81 4.56 3.26
C ALA A 17 8.70 3.32 3.15
N GLN A 18 8.13 2.14 3.43
CA GLN A 18 8.81 0.86 3.26
C GLN A 18 9.15 0.57 1.79
N ALA A 19 8.31 0.97 0.84
CA ALA A 19 8.59 0.82 -0.59
C ALA A 19 9.85 1.61 -1.01
N LEU A 20 10.00 2.87 -0.57
CA LEU A 20 11.22 3.65 -0.82
C LEU A 20 12.44 2.94 -0.25
N ARG A 21 12.37 2.46 0.99
CA ARG A 21 13.44 1.73 1.66
C ARG A 21 13.79 0.44 0.94
N LEU A 22 12.77 -0.33 0.51
CA LEU A 22 12.96 -1.59 -0.23
C LEU A 22 13.81 -1.36 -1.47
N VAL A 23 13.43 -0.41 -2.33
CA VAL A 23 14.09 -0.20 -3.62
C VAL A 23 15.43 0.54 -3.52
N THR A 24 15.69 1.27 -2.42
CA THR A 24 16.93 2.05 -2.24
C THR A 24 17.95 1.37 -1.33
N ARG A 25 17.52 0.48 -0.41
CA ARG A 25 18.39 -0.08 0.64
C ARG A 25 18.36 -1.60 0.73
N LEU A 26 17.20 -2.24 0.56
CA LEU A 26 17.03 -3.66 0.87
C LEU A 26 17.21 -4.56 -0.35
N HIS A 27 16.90 -4.06 -1.53
CA HIS A 27 17.01 -4.82 -2.78
C HIS A 27 18.44 -4.78 -3.33
N TYR A 28 19.29 -5.63 -2.77
CA TYR A 28 20.70 -5.71 -3.10
C TYR A 28 20.92 -6.59 -4.33
N LEU A 29 21.07 -5.97 -5.51
CA LEU A 29 21.34 -6.70 -6.76
C LEU A 29 22.82 -6.65 -7.16
N VAL A 30 23.42 -5.45 -7.13
CA VAL A 30 24.75 -5.23 -7.68
C VAL A 30 25.65 -4.47 -6.69
N ASP A 31 25.10 -3.49 -5.99
CA ASP A 31 25.85 -2.62 -5.07
C ASP A 31 24.95 -2.08 -3.93
N GLU A 32 25.49 -1.14 -3.15
CA GLU A 32 24.84 -0.51 -1.99
C GLU A 32 23.70 0.44 -2.33
N HIS A 33 23.40 0.64 -3.62
CA HIS A 33 22.39 1.60 -4.09
C HIS A 33 21.02 0.95 -4.36
N GLY A 34 20.79 -0.24 -3.86
CA GLY A 34 19.53 -0.97 -4.07
C GLY A 34 19.29 -1.28 -5.53
N MET A 35 18.09 -0.94 -6.04
CA MET A 35 17.74 -1.15 -7.46
C MET A 35 18.37 -0.13 -8.42
N ASN A 36 19.08 0.85 -7.90
CA ASN A 36 19.71 1.94 -8.68
C ASN A 36 18.73 2.65 -9.63
N LEU A 37 17.54 2.98 -9.13
CA LEU A 37 16.49 3.65 -9.90
C LEU A 37 16.79 5.15 -10.06
N THR A 38 16.24 5.76 -11.12
CA THR A 38 16.34 7.20 -11.32
C THR A 38 15.61 7.98 -10.20
N TYR A 39 16.07 9.19 -9.89
CA TYR A 39 15.40 10.04 -8.90
C TYR A 39 13.95 10.37 -9.26
N ALA A 40 13.63 10.51 -10.54
CA ALA A 40 12.27 10.72 -11.00
C ALA A 40 11.36 9.53 -10.65
N LEU A 41 11.84 8.30 -10.86
CA LEU A 41 11.09 7.09 -10.50
C LEU A 41 10.97 6.95 -8.98
N LEU A 42 12.06 7.18 -8.22
CA LEU A 42 12.02 7.16 -6.76
C LEU A 42 11.04 8.19 -6.22
N ASN A 43 11.00 9.40 -6.79
CA ASN A 43 10.06 10.43 -6.35
C ASN A 43 8.61 10.09 -6.70
N THR A 44 8.39 9.37 -7.80
CA THR A 44 7.04 8.91 -8.20
C THR A 44 6.41 7.99 -7.17
N ILE A 45 7.18 7.13 -6.50
CA ILE A 45 6.67 6.21 -5.46
C ILE A 45 6.50 6.88 -4.09
N ILE A 46 7.01 8.11 -3.88
CA ILE A 46 6.82 8.85 -2.63
C ILE A 46 5.44 9.52 -2.64
N LYS A 47 4.43 8.81 -2.12
CA LYS A 47 3.05 9.34 -2.02
C LYS A 47 2.92 10.48 -1.00
N TYR A 48 3.68 10.41 0.09
CA TYR A 48 3.60 11.34 1.23
C TYR A 48 4.98 11.97 1.51
N PRO A 49 5.30 13.14 0.95
CA PRO A 49 6.64 13.72 1.03
C PRO A 49 6.91 14.41 2.38
N GLY A 50 6.76 13.68 3.47
CA GLY A 50 6.98 14.15 4.83
C GLY A 50 7.52 13.06 5.76
N SER A 51 8.17 13.46 6.86
CA SER A 51 8.57 12.54 7.95
C SER A 51 7.38 12.18 8.84
N SER A 52 7.57 11.21 9.73
CA SER A 52 6.57 10.82 10.73
C SER A 52 6.18 11.96 11.71
N LEU A 53 6.99 13.01 11.81
CA LEU A 53 6.69 14.22 12.60
C LEU A 53 5.83 15.26 11.84
N GLN A 54 5.60 15.04 10.56
CA GLN A 54 4.93 16.00 9.67
C GLN A 54 3.56 15.52 9.20
N ILE A 55 3.07 14.44 9.79
CA ILE A 55 1.73 13.91 9.53
C ILE A 55 0.71 14.90 10.07
N ASP A 56 -0.26 15.29 9.22
CA ASP A 56 -1.39 16.13 9.57
C ASP A 56 -2.63 15.67 8.80
N GLU A 57 -3.41 14.80 9.40
CA GLU A 57 -4.65 14.27 8.81
C GLU A 57 -5.73 15.34 8.61
N ASN A 58 -5.61 16.49 9.32
CA ASN A 58 -6.56 17.60 9.26
C ASN A 58 -6.15 18.69 8.25
N SER A 59 -5.01 18.58 7.60
CA SER A 59 -4.53 19.59 6.63
C SER A 59 -5.44 19.77 5.41
N GLY A 60 -6.31 18.78 5.11
CA GLY A 60 -7.11 18.73 3.89
C GLY A 60 -6.29 18.39 2.63
N ASN A 61 -4.98 18.17 2.75
CA ASN A 61 -4.11 17.80 1.64
C ASN A 61 -3.67 16.34 1.77
N ILE A 62 -3.91 15.55 0.71
CA ILE A 62 -3.61 14.12 0.73
C ILE A 62 -2.13 13.80 0.97
N LYS A 63 -1.21 14.71 0.65
CA LYS A 63 0.24 14.51 0.84
C LYS A 63 0.68 14.47 2.32
N ASP A 64 -0.12 15.02 3.23
CA ASP A 64 0.23 15.18 4.64
C ASP A 64 -0.40 14.07 5.52
N ARG A 65 -1.20 13.18 4.95
CA ARG A 65 -1.95 12.14 5.69
C ARG A 65 -1.06 11.09 6.36
N LYS A 66 0.11 10.80 5.79
CA LYS A 66 1.01 9.76 6.25
C LYS A 66 2.47 10.17 6.06
N MET A 67 3.41 9.35 6.56
CA MET A 67 4.83 9.56 6.30
C MET A 67 5.27 8.91 4.99
N GLY A 68 6.34 9.43 4.39
CA GLY A 68 6.91 8.90 3.13
C GLY A 68 8.32 8.37 3.26
N TYR A 69 8.98 8.57 4.40
CA TYR A 69 10.32 8.05 4.65
C TYR A 69 10.61 7.87 6.14
N TYR A 70 11.47 6.92 6.47
CA TYR A 70 12.00 6.71 7.81
C TYR A 70 13.20 7.62 8.10
N PHE A 71 13.47 7.89 9.35
CA PHE A 71 14.70 8.60 9.79
C PHE A 71 15.96 8.03 9.11
N ALA A 72 16.06 6.70 8.97
CA ALA A 72 17.18 6.04 8.31
C ALA A 72 17.33 6.39 6.81
N ASP A 73 16.27 6.87 6.18
CA ASP A 73 16.19 7.10 4.73
C ASP A 73 16.06 8.62 4.39
N GLU A 74 16.20 9.49 5.40
CA GLU A 74 16.07 10.94 5.25
C GLU A 74 17.05 11.51 4.22
N GLU A 75 18.28 11.03 4.20
CA GLU A 75 19.31 11.51 3.26
C GLU A 75 18.91 11.24 1.80
N ILE A 76 18.48 10.00 1.49
CA ILE A 76 18.06 9.65 0.13
C ILE A 76 16.78 10.38 -0.27
N PHE A 77 15.83 10.56 0.67
CA PHE A 77 14.62 11.34 0.44
C PHE A 77 14.96 12.78 0.03
N HIS A 78 15.80 13.45 0.79
CA HIS A 78 16.21 14.83 0.49
C HIS A 78 16.98 14.94 -0.83
N LYS A 79 17.84 13.97 -1.15
CA LYS A 79 18.54 13.92 -2.42
C LYS A 79 17.55 13.77 -3.59
N VAL A 80 16.62 12.84 -3.50
CA VAL A 80 15.60 12.61 -4.52
C VAL A 80 14.73 13.85 -4.75
N THR A 81 14.21 14.47 -3.68
CA THR A 81 13.31 15.62 -3.78
C THR A 81 14.01 16.88 -4.24
N LYS A 82 15.30 17.06 -3.91
CA LYS A 82 16.14 18.15 -4.39
C LYS A 82 16.42 18.04 -5.89
N GLU A 83 16.87 16.85 -6.36
CA GLU A 83 17.24 16.64 -7.76
C GLU A 83 16.04 16.72 -8.71
N THR A 84 14.85 16.33 -8.25
CA THR A 84 13.59 16.43 -9.01
C THR A 84 12.92 17.80 -8.88
N GLY A 85 13.36 18.65 -7.94
CA GLY A 85 12.76 19.94 -7.67
C GLY A 85 11.40 19.91 -6.98
N ALA A 86 10.92 18.72 -6.57
CA ALA A 86 9.59 18.57 -5.97
C ALA A 86 9.51 19.09 -4.52
N GLY A 87 10.64 19.10 -3.78
CA GLY A 87 10.66 19.51 -2.37
C GLY A 87 9.68 18.69 -1.53
N ARG A 88 8.75 19.35 -0.85
CA ARG A 88 7.67 18.73 -0.08
C ARG A 88 6.36 18.56 -0.86
N ASN A 89 6.41 18.58 -2.17
CA ASN A 89 5.25 18.32 -3.01
C ASN A 89 5.33 16.93 -3.62
N ARG A 90 4.17 16.38 -3.98
CA ARG A 90 4.09 15.16 -4.75
C ARG A 90 4.69 15.38 -6.14
N HIS A 91 5.44 14.41 -6.63
CA HIS A 91 5.83 14.38 -8.03
C HIS A 91 4.58 14.22 -8.93
N PRO A 92 4.47 14.91 -10.09
CA PRO A 92 3.28 14.80 -10.94
C PRO A 92 2.87 13.36 -11.27
N LEU A 93 3.81 12.47 -11.54
CA LEU A 93 3.53 11.05 -11.82
C LEU A 93 3.01 10.27 -10.60
N THR A 94 3.21 10.76 -9.37
CA THR A 94 2.66 10.14 -8.16
C THR A 94 1.13 10.12 -8.19
N TYR A 95 0.51 11.16 -8.71
CA TYR A 95 -0.96 11.21 -8.86
C TYR A 95 -1.47 10.15 -9.82
N MET A 96 -0.76 9.91 -10.93
CA MET A 96 -1.10 8.87 -11.89
C MET A 96 -0.91 7.47 -11.30
N LEU A 97 0.19 7.26 -10.57
CA LEU A 97 0.46 6.00 -9.89
C LEU A 97 -0.63 5.68 -8.86
N GLU A 98 -0.99 6.66 -8.03
CA GLU A 98 -2.04 6.50 -7.02
C GLU A 98 -3.40 6.21 -7.64
N ALA A 99 -3.78 6.96 -8.68
CA ALA A 99 -5.06 6.72 -9.37
C ALA A 99 -5.11 5.32 -10.02
N ALA A 100 -4.01 4.86 -10.60
CA ALA A 100 -3.94 3.51 -11.18
C ALA A 100 -4.01 2.41 -10.11
N ASP A 101 -3.34 2.61 -8.98
CA ASP A 101 -3.35 1.71 -7.82
C ASP A 101 -4.78 1.60 -7.23
N ASP A 102 -5.39 2.74 -6.90
CA ASP A 102 -6.74 2.79 -6.33
C ASP A 102 -7.80 2.20 -7.26
N LEU A 103 -7.71 2.51 -8.57
CA LEU A 103 -8.62 1.97 -9.57
C LEU A 103 -8.49 0.45 -9.68
N ALA A 104 -7.25 -0.05 -9.76
CA ALA A 104 -6.98 -1.48 -9.87
C ALA A 104 -7.47 -2.22 -8.62
N TYR A 105 -7.14 -1.70 -7.44
CA TYR A 105 -7.48 -2.31 -6.15
C TYR A 105 -9.00 -2.37 -5.95
N LYS A 106 -9.70 -1.23 -6.00
CA LYS A 106 -11.15 -1.17 -5.77
C LYS A 106 -11.95 -2.03 -6.74
N THR A 107 -11.55 -2.09 -8.00
CA THR A 107 -12.25 -2.94 -8.98
C THR A 107 -11.95 -4.42 -8.78
N ALA A 108 -10.71 -4.79 -8.41
CA ALA A 108 -10.34 -6.16 -8.09
C ALA A 108 -11.07 -6.66 -6.84
N ASP A 109 -11.22 -5.82 -5.81
CA ASP A 109 -11.96 -6.17 -4.59
C ASP A 109 -13.42 -6.55 -4.89
N ILE A 110 -14.08 -5.83 -5.78
CA ILE A 110 -15.45 -6.16 -6.19
C ILE A 110 -15.49 -7.48 -6.98
N GLU A 111 -14.55 -7.69 -7.91
CA GLU A 111 -14.49 -8.95 -8.68
C GLU A 111 -14.22 -10.15 -7.77
N ASP A 112 -13.24 -10.06 -6.91
CA ASP A 112 -12.87 -11.11 -5.96
C ASP A 112 -14.02 -11.40 -4.98
N SER A 113 -14.69 -10.36 -4.52
CA SER A 113 -15.85 -10.48 -3.62
C SER A 113 -17.02 -11.18 -4.27
N PHE A 114 -17.26 -10.91 -5.55
CA PHE A 114 -18.26 -11.61 -6.33
C PHE A 114 -17.88 -13.09 -6.51
N VAL A 115 -16.64 -13.38 -6.89
CA VAL A 115 -16.15 -14.75 -7.07
C VAL A 115 -16.22 -15.57 -5.78
N LYS A 116 -15.91 -14.93 -4.64
CA LYS A 116 -15.98 -15.53 -3.29
C LYS A 116 -17.42 -15.59 -2.71
N GLY A 117 -18.39 -14.98 -3.39
CA GLY A 117 -19.80 -14.98 -2.96
C GLY A 117 -20.14 -14.00 -1.84
N PHE A 118 -19.26 -13.04 -1.52
CA PHE A 118 -19.55 -11.94 -0.58
C PHE A 118 -20.51 -10.92 -1.18
N ILE A 119 -20.42 -10.67 -2.49
CA ILE A 119 -21.31 -9.80 -3.24
C ILE A 119 -22.02 -10.65 -4.30
N ARG A 120 -23.36 -10.61 -4.36
CA ARG A 120 -24.14 -11.25 -5.41
C ARG A 120 -24.38 -10.25 -6.55
N TYR A 121 -24.70 -10.77 -7.74
CA TYR A 121 -25.08 -9.94 -8.89
C TYR A 121 -26.19 -8.93 -8.54
N ALA A 122 -27.23 -9.39 -7.84
CA ALA A 122 -28.36 -8.53 -7.43
C ALA A 122 -27.95 -7.42 -6.45
N ASP A 123 -26.96 -7.66 -5.59
CA ASP A 123 -26.45 -6.66 -4.67
C ASP A 123 -25.68 -5.58 -5.45
N LEU A 124 -24.79 -5.98 -6.37
CA LEU A 124 -24.08 -5.06 -7.24
C LEU A 124 -25.04 -4.24 -8.13
N GLU A 125 -26.03 -4.90 -8.76
CA GLU A 125 -27.02 -4.20 -9.59
C GLU A 125 -27.80 -3.16 -8.79
N ARG A 126 -28.23 -3.48 -7.55
CA ARG A 126 -28.93 -2.54 -6.67
C ARG A 126 -28.11 -1.31 -6.34
N GLU A 127 -26.87 -1.49 -5.87
CA GLU A 127 -25.98 -0.39 -5.48
C GLU A 127 -25.70 0.55 -6.69
N LEU A 128 -25.42 -0.04 -7.84
CA LEU A 128 -25.19 0.74 -9.06
C LEU A 128 -26.45 1.48 -9.54
N LYS A 129 -27.62 0.90 -9.32
CA LYS A 129 -28.90 1.55 -9.67
C LYS A 129 -29.18 2.73 -8.75
N GLU A 130 -28.93 2.60 -7.45
CA GLU A 130 -29.03 3.70 -6.50
C GLU A 130 -28.10 4.87 -6.86
N LEU A 131 -26.87 4.56 -7.31
CA LEU A 131 -25.93 5.56 -7.83
C LEU A 131 -26.49 6.27 -9.08
N GLU A 132 -27.05 5.53 -10.06
CA GLU A 132 -27.65 6.13 -11.26
C GLU A 132 -28.85 7.03 -10.95
N GLU A 133 -29.68 6.64 -9.98
CA GLU A 133 -30.87 7.43 -9.58
C GLU A 133 -30.49 8.76 -8.91
N LYS A 134 -29.38 8.78 -8.15
CA LYS A 134 -28.83 10.01 -7.58
C LYS A 134 -28.27 10.95 -8.67
N LYS A 135 -27.69 10.38 -9.72
CA LYS A 135 -26.96 11.11 -10.78
C LYS A 135 -27.77 11.17 -12.09
N ARG A 136 -28.92 11.84 -12.07
CA ARG A 136 -29.88 11.88 -13.20
C ARG A 136 -29.34 12.32 -14.58
N ASN A 137 -28.16 12.97 -14.65
CA ASN A 137 -27.58 13.54 -15.87
C ASN A 137 -26.21 12.99 -16.26
N GLY A 138 -25.77 11.85 -15.70
CA GLY A 138 -24.45 11.27 -16.00
C GLY A 138 -24.40 10.55 -17.35
N THR A 139 -23.28 10.68 -18.06
CA THR A 139 -23.02 9.97 -19.33
C THR A 139 -22.73 8.49 -19.11
N PHE A 140 -22.18 8.12 -17.96
CA PHE A 140 -21.92 6.73 -17.56
C PHE A 140 -23.09 6.17 -16.75
N ARG A 141 -23.65 5.06 -17.24
CA ARG A 141 -24.79 4.37 -16.62
C ARG A 141 -24.38 2.96 -16.20
N PRO A 142 -23.75 2.82 -15.03
CA PRO A 142 -23.11 1.56 -14.60
C PRO A 142 -24.10 0.41 -14.43
N ALA A 143 -25.27 0.64 -13.83
CA ALA A 143 -26.31 -0.40 -13.68
C ALA A 143 -26.89 -0.84 -15.01
N TYR A 144 -27.22 0.12 -15.88
CA TYR A 144 -27.69 -0.19 -17.23
C TYR A 144 -26.66 -1.00 -18.01
N ARG A 145 -25.38 -0.64 -17.90
CA ARG A 145 -24.29 -1.39 -18.55
C ARG A 145 -24.14 -2.81 -18.01
N LEU A 146 -24.23 -3.00 -16.70
CA LEU A 146 -24.19 -4.34 -16.09
C LEU A 146 -25.32 -5.22 -16.62
N ARG A 147 -26.55 -4.68 -16.69
CA ARG A 147 -27.72 -5.40 -17.20
C ARG A 147 -27.57 -5.76 -18.69
N GLN A 148 -27.11 -4.84 -19.53
CA GLN A 148 -26.83 -5.14 -20.94
C GLN A 148 -25.84 -6.30 -21.11
N LEU A 149 -24.81 -6.35 -20.26
CA LEU A 149 -23.83 -7.43 -20.30
C LEU A 149 -24.43 -8.76 -19.86
N TYR A 150 -25.30 -8.74 -18.87
CA TYR A 150 -26.05 -9.93 -18.43
C TYR A 150 -26.95 -10.49 -19.56
N GLU A 151 -27.77 -9.64 -20.17
CA GLU A 151 -28.63 -9.99 -21.30
C GLU A 151 -27.80 -10.54 -22.49
N ARG A 152 -26.65 -9.93 -22.76
CA ARG A 152 -25.73 -10.41 -23.80
C ARG A 152 -25.15 -11.79 -23.45
N GLY A 153 -24.87 -12.05 -22.17
CA GLY A 153 -24.44 -13.35 -21.69
C GLY A 153 -25.49 -14.43 -21.95
N ILE A 154 -26.76 -14.14 -21.66
CA ILE A 154 -27.91 -15.01 -21.97
C ILE A 154 -28.03 -15.27 -23.48
N GLN A 155 -27.99 -14.23 -24.30
CA GLN A 155 -28.07 -14.33 -25.76
C GLN A 155 -26.93 -15.21 -26.33
N LYS A 156 -25.73 -15.09 -25.79
CA LYS A 156 -24.57 -15.90 -26.17
C LYS A 156 -24.59 -17.32 -25.57
N ARG A 157 -25.56 -17.64 -24.74
CA ARG A 157 -25.67 -18.92 -24.02
C ARG A 157 -24.42 -19.27 -23.23
N VAL A 158 -23.80 -18.29 -22.57
CA VAL A 158 -22.67 -18.54 -21.66
C VAL A 158 -23.18 -19.33 -20.45
N HIS A 159 -22.31 -20.17 -19.88
CA HIS A 159 -22.67 -21.04 -18.76
C HIS A 159 -23.12 -20.25 -17.52
N ASP A 160 -22.44 -19.16 -17.24
CA ASP A 160 -22.72 -18.27 -16.10
C ASP A 160 -22.85 -16.82 -16.59
N PRO A 161 -24.08 -16.37 -16.90
CA PRO A 161 -24.32 -15.01 -17.37
C PRO A 161 -24.01 -13.92 -16.35
N GLU A 162 -24.16 -14.20 -15.04
CA GLU A 162 -23.84 -13.24 -13.98
C GLU A 162 -22.32 -12.98 -13.90
N SER A 163 -21.53 -14.05 -13.84
CA SER A 163 -20.07 -13.94 -13.86
C SER A 163 -19.56 -13.26 -15.13
N TYR A 164 -20.14 -13.60 -16.28
CA TYR A 164 -19.84 -12.94 -17.55
C TYR A 164 -20.14 -11.43 -17.48
N ALA A 165 -21.28 -11.05 -16.92
CA ALA A 165 -21.68 -9.67 -16.80
C ALA A 165 -20.74 -8.89 -15.87
N VAL A 166 -20.49 -9.41 -14.67
CA VAL A 166 -19.64 -8.74 -13.67
C VAL A 166 -18.22 -8.55 -14.19
N LYS A 167 -17.55 -9.59 -14.69
CA LYS A 167 -16.18 -9.47 -15.21
C LYS A 167 -16.04 -8.47 -16.36
N ASN A 168 -17.00 -8.49 -17.30
CA ASN A 168 -16.99 -7.53 -18.40
C ASN A 168 -17.36 -6.12 -17.95
N TRP A 169 -18.21 -5.99 -16.91
CA TRP A 169 -18.52 -4.71 -16.30
C TRP A 169 -17.31 -4.09 -15.63
N ILE A 170 -16.51 -4.86 -14.88
CA ILE A 170 -15.24 -4.41 -14.28
C ILE A 170 -14.33 -3.77 -15.33
N VAL A 171 -14.11 -4.45 -16.47
CA VAL A 171 -13.29 -3.91 -17.58
C VAL A 171 -13.86 -2.57 -18.10
N ASN A 172 -15.20 -2.47 -18.24
CA ASN A 172 -15.84 -1.23 -18.67
C ASN A 172 -15.70 -0.11 -17.61
N ALA A 173 -15.86 -0.45 -16.33
CA ALA A 173 -15.69 0.49 -15.22
C ALA A 173 -14.25 1.00 -15.16
N GLN A 174 -13.25 0.12 -15.29
CA GLN A 174 -11.84 0.49 -15.35
C GLN A 174 -11.55 1.46 -16.50
N GLY A 175 -12.08 1.19 -17.71
CA GLY A 175 -11.91 2.09 -18.85
C GLY A 175 -12.55 3.46 -18.62
N PHE A 176 -13.74 3.51 -18.02
CA PHE A 176 -14.40 4.76 -17.65
C PHE A 176 -13.61 5.55 -16.60
N LEU A 177 -13.19 4.89 -15.52
CA LEU A 177 -12.42 5.50 -14.43
C LEU A 177 -11.05 5.99 -14.89
N LEU A 178 -10.38 5.26 -15.78
CA LEU A 178 -9.12 5.70 -16.38
C LEU A 178 -9.28 7.02 -17.16
N ASN A 179 -10.37 7.14 -17.92
CA ASN A 179 -10.68 8.40 -18.61
C ASN A 179 -10.95 9.54 -17.61
N CYS A 180 -11.71 9.28 -16.53
CA CYS A 180 -11.97 10.28 -15.49
C CYS A 180 -10.66 10.73 -14.80
N ALA A 181 -9.75 9.81 -14.46
CA ALA A 181 -8.44 10.16 -13.88
C ALA A 181 -7.60 11.00 -14.86
N THR A 182 -7.65 10.67 -16.16
CA THR A 182 -6.95 11.44 -17.20
C THR A 182 -7.54 12.86 -17.33
N GLU A 183 -8.85 12.99 -17.32
CA GLU A 183 -9.54 14.30 -17.31
C GLU A 183 -9.19 15.09 -16.05
N GLY A 184 -9.19 14.45 -14.88
CA GLY A 184 -8.80 15.06 -13.60
C GLY A 184 -7.37 15.57 -13.61
N PHE A 185 -6.42 14.80 -14.16
CA PHE A 185 -5.04 15.25 -14.32
C PHE A 185 -4.91 16.46 -15.25
N MET A 186 -5.56 16.41 -16.42
CA MET A 186 -5.49 17.49 -17.40
C MET A 186 -6.17 18.77 -16.90
N ALA A 187 -7.32 18.65 -16.22
CA ALA A 187 -8.03 19.79 -15.64
C ALA A 187 -7.23 20.49 -14.53
N ASN A 188 -6.40 19.74 -13.80
CA ASN A 188 -5.59 20.25 -12.69
C ASN A 188 -4.10 20.35 -13.03
N TYR A 189 -3.72 20.28 -14.30
CA TYR A 189 -2.32 20.20 -14.74
C TYR A 189 -1.43 21.26 -14.12
N ASP A 190 -1.81 22.55 -14.21
CA ASP A 190 -0.99 23.65 -13.68
C ASP A 190 -0.86 23.60 -12.15
N ALA A 191 -1.92 23.19 -11.45
CA ALA A 191 -1.91 23.05 -10.00
C ALA A 191 -1.02 21.87 -9.57
N ILE A 192 -1.06 20.76 -10.31
CA ILE A 192 -0.20 19.59 -10.09
C ILE A 192 1.26 19.96 -10.34
N MET A 193 1.56 20.57 -11.49
CA MET A 193 2.93 20.96 -11.86
C MET A 193 3.51 22.01 -10.92
N SER A 194 2.70 22.87 -10.32
CA SER A 194 3.14 23.86 -9.32
C SER A 194 3.10 23.37 -7.87
N GLY A 195 2.72 22.08 -7.63
CA GLY A 195 2.64 21.49 -6.28
C GLY A 195 1.48 22.00 -5.41
N LYS A 196 0.47 22.64 -6.00
CA LYS A 196 -0.68 23.23 -5.29
C LYS A 196 -1.89 22.32 -5.24
N PHE A 197 -1.92 21.24 -6.02
CA PHE A 197 -3.02 20.29 -6.02
C PHE A 197 -2.94 19.37 -4.80
N GLY A 198 -4.01 19.33 -4.00
CA GLY A 198 -4.04 18.60 -2.72
C GLY A 198 -5.05 17.44 -2.68
N GLN A 199 -5.66 17.07 -3.81
CA GLN A 199 -6.67 16.02 -3.92
C GLN A 199 -6.18 14.85 -4.79
N ASP A 200 -6.95 13.77 -4.87
CA ASP A 200 -6.73 12.70 -5.85
C ASP A 200 -7.27 13.08 -7.26
N LEU A 201 -6.95 12.27 -8.27
CA LEU A 201 -7.36 12.57 -9.65
C LEU A 201 -8.84 12.32 -9.94
N PHE A 202 -9.57 11.65 -9.08
CA PHE A 202 -11.01 11.44 -9.26
C PHE A 202 -11.85 12.59 -8.70
N TYR A 203 -11.27 13.39 -7.80
CA TYR A 203 -11.94 14.49 -7.15
C TYR A 203 -12.53 15.47 -8.17
N GLY A 204 -13.84 15.73 -8.05
CA GLY A 204 -14.60 16.61 -8.94
C GLY A 204 -14.86 16.05 -10.34
N THR A 205 -14.45 14.81 -10.63
CA THR A 205 -14.72 14.14 -11.91
C THR A 205 -16.02 13.33 -11.87
N ASN A 206 -16.46 12.86 -13.04
CA ASN A 206 -17.61 11.96 -13.14
C ASN A 206 -17.35 10.57 -12.51
N GLY A 207 -16.10 10.22 -12.21
CA GLY A 207 -15.69 8.95 -11.61
C GLY A 207 -15.70 8.95 -10.09
N GLU A 208 -15.72 10.12 -9.43
CA GLU A 208 -15.58 10.24 -7.97
C GLU A 208 -16.58 9.37 -7.20
N GLU A 209 -17.87 9.54 -7.47
CA GLU A 209 -18.92 8.79 -6.78
C GLU A 209 -18.88 7.27 -7.04
N LEU A 210 -18.43 6.85 -8.24
CA LEU A 210 -18.23 5.42 -8.51
C LEU A 210 -17.05 4.89 -7.70
N MET A 211 -15.94 5.62 -7.60
CA MET A 211 -14.79 5.24 -6.78
C MET A 211 -15.15 5.16 -5.29
N GLU A 212 -15.96 6.10 -4.79
CA GLU A 212 -16.50 6.05 -3.43
C GLU A 212 -17.39 4.81 -3.23
N LEU A 213 -18.36 4.59 -4.13
CA LEU A 213 -19.26 3.43 -4.04
C LEU A 213 -18.52 2.11 -4.01
N LEU A 214 -17.50 1.92 -4.88
CA LEU A 214 -16.72 0.67 -4.90
C LEU A 214 -15.98 0.44 -3.57
N GLY A 215 -15.42 1.51 -2.96
CA GLY A 215 -14.83 1.45 -1.62
C GLY A 215 -15.85 1.09 -0.55
N ASP A 216 -16.97 1.81 -0.49
CA ASP A 216 -18.05 1.56 0.47
C ASP A 216 -18.64 0.14 0.36
N MET A 217 -18.73 -0.40 -0.86
CA MET A 217 -19.18 -1.77 -1.07
C MET A 217 -18.15 -2.78 -0.52
N ALA A 218 -16.86 -2.57 -0.76
CA ALA A 218 -15.82 -3.42 -0.20
C ALA A 218 -15.89 -3.43 1.34
N ASP A 219 -16.02 -2.27 1.96
CA ASP A 219 -16.14 -2.14 3.42
C ASP A 219 -17.37 -2.88 3.96
N ARG A 220 -18.54 -2.69 3.35
CA ARG A 220 -19.81 -3.25 3.84
C ARG A 220 -19.96 -4.74 3.59
N TYR A 221 -19.53 -5.24 2.44
CA TYR A 221 -19.79 -6.63 2.05
C TYR A 221 -18.63 -7.56 2.34
N VAL A 222 -17.39 -7.05 2.36
CA VAL A 222 -16.18 -7.86 2.49
C VAL A 222 -15.54 -7.68 3.85
N PHE A 223 -14.99 -6.48 4.11
CA PHE A 223 -14.17 -6.24 5.29
C PHE A 223 -14.96 -6.34 6.61
N SER A 224 -16.26 -6.13 6.58
CA SER A 224 -17.15 -6.34 7.74
C SER A 224 -17.64 -7.80 7.88
N SER A 225 -17.12 -8.74 7.13
CA SER A 225 -17.57 -10.14 7.21
C SER A 225 -16.86 -10.92 8.32
N MET A 226 -17.60 -11.86 8.96
CA MET A 226 -17.04 -12.72 10.00
C MET A 226 -15.87 -13.59 9.51
N ALA A 227 -15.82 -13.92 8.22
CA ALA A 227 -14.72 -14.67 7.63
C ALA A 227 -13.43 -13.85 7.64
N ILE A 228 -13.52 -12.57 7.27
CA ILE A 228 -12.39 -11.63 7.30
C ILE A 228 -11.96 -11.38 8.75
N TYR A 229 -12.88 -11.12 9.68
CA TYR A 229 -12.54 -10.91 11.09
C TYR A 229 -11.74 -12.07 11.70
N LYS A 230 -12.12 -13.33 11.38
CA LYS A 230 -11.36 -14.51 11.86
C LYS A 230 -9.96 -14.56 11.25
N MET A 231 -9.82 -14.18 9.99
CA MET A 231 -8.53 -14.14 9.30
C MET A 231 -7.63 -13.05 9.92
N GLU A 232 -8.14 -11.83 10.09
CA GLU A 232 -7.41 -10.71 10.70
C GLU A 232 -6.93 -11.04 12.12
N VAL A 233 -7.78 -11.63 12.96
CA VAL A 233 -7.39 -12.07 14.33
C VAL A 233 -6.28 -13.12 14.26
N SER A 234 -6.36 -14.07 13.33
CA SER A 234 -5.34 -15.10 13.16
C SER A 234 -4.01 -14.50 12.68
N GLU A 235 -4.07 -13.59 11.71
CA GLU A 235 -2.88 -12.94 11.14
C GLU A 235 -2.22 -11.99 12.15
N SER A 236 -3.01 -11.25 12.93
CA SER A 236 -2.51 -10.43 14.03
C SER A 236 -1.69 -11.27 15.01
N ALA A 237 -2.21 -12.43 15.43
CA ALA A 237 -1.49 -13.33 16.35
C ALA A 237 -0.16 -13.85 15.76
N VAL A 238 -0.13 -14.12 14.45
CA VAL A 238 1.10 -14.53 13.75
C VAL A 238 2.13 -13.40 13.75
N ILE A 239 1.72 -12.19 13.36
CA ILE A 239 2.61 -11.02 13.28
C ILE A 239 3.12 -10.64 14.67
N ASP A 240 2.25 -10.57 15.66
CA ASP A 240 2.64 -10.24 17.05
C ASP A 240 3.71 -11.20 17.58
N TYR A 241 3.51 -12.50 17.39
CA TYR A 241 4.49 -13.50 17.78
C TYR A 241 5.82 -13.34 17.06
N LEU A 242 5.81 -13.20 15.74
CA LEU A 242 7.03 -13.04 14.95
C LEU A 242 7.78 -11.75 15.33
N MET A 243 7.06 -10.64 15.48
CA MET A 243 7.64 -9.37 15.92
C MET A 243 8.29 -9.48 17.29
N GLU A 244 7.59 -10.03 18.28
CA GLU A 244 8.14 -10.20 19.64
C GLU A 244 9.44 -11.03 19.61
N ARG A 245 9.43 -12.18 18.94
CA ARG A 245 10.59 -13.09 18.88
C ARG A 245 11.77 -12.50 18.11
N LEU A 246 11.51 -11.85 16.98
CA LEU A 246 12.54 -11.24 16.15
C LEU A 246 13.12 -9.98 16.80
N VAL A 247 12.30 -9.13 17.41
CA VAL A 247 12.76 -7.94 18.15
C VAL A 247 13.67 -8.35 19.29
N GLN A 248 13.23 -9.31 20.13
CA GLN A 248 14.06 -9.81 21.24
C GLN A 248 15.43 -10.29 20.74
N ALA A 249 15.44 -11.06 19.66
CA ALA A 249 16.70 -11.57 19.08
C ALA A 249 17.57 -10.45 18.47
N ALA A 250 16.95 -9.40 17.91
CA ALA A 250 17.67 -8.29 17.27
C ALA A 250 18.30 -7.31 18.25
N LEU A 251 17.80 -7.19 19.48
CA LEU A 251 18.31 -6.20 20.47
C LEU A 251 19.82 -6.26 20.64
N TYR A 252 20.42 -7.46 20.65
CA TYR A 252 21.84 -7.70 20.85
C TYR A 252 22.58 -8.11 19.58
N PHE A 253 21.90 -8.08 18.42
CA PHE A 253 22.54 -8.39 17.15
C PHE A 253 23.66 -7.40 16.83
N ASP A 254 24.84 -7.94 16.47
CA ASP A 254 26.04 -7.16 16.11
C ASP A 254 26.46 -6.15 17.19
N THR A 255 26.32 -6.54 18.47
CA THR A 255 26.79 -5.79 19.64
C THR A 255 27.91 -6.54 20.36
N LYS A 256 28.55 -5.89 21.35
CA LYS A 256 29.55 -6.50 22.23
C LYS A 256 28.91 -7.43 23.27
N GLU A 257 27.63 -7.37 23.48
CA GLU A 257 26.94 -8.19 24.46
C GLU A 257 26.73 -9.63 23.96
N LYS A 258 26.71 -10.58 24.90
CA LYS A 258 26.55 -11.99 24.55
C LYS A 258 25.09 -12.27 24.17
N GLN A 259 24.87 -12.51 22.92
CA GLN A 259 23.55 -12.96 22.40
C GLN A 259 23.28 -14.42 22.81
N GLY A 260 22.06 -14.71 23.21
CA GLY A 260 21.60 -16.06 23.54
C GLY A 260 21.73 -17.03 22.35
N THR A 261 21.83 -18.33 22.63
CA THR A 261 21.96 -19.33 21.55
C THR A 261 20.71 -19.36 20.66
N ILE A 262 19.52 -19.25 21.24
CA ILE A 262 18.25 -19.23 20.51
C ILE A 262 18.14 -17.95 19.69
N ASP A 263 18.47 -16.80 20.27
CA ASP A 263 18.37 -15.50 19.57
C ASP A 263 19.28 -15.47 18.33
N ARG A 264 20.49 -16.05 18.42
CA ARG A 264 21.38 -16.20 17.24
C ARG A 264 20.76 -17.05 16.14
N ARG A 265 20.00 -18.08 16.49
CA ARG A 265 19.30 -18.93 15.53
C ARG A 265 18.11 -18.19 14.91
N VAL A 266 17.36 -17.42 15.70
CA VAL A 266 16.26 -16.58 15.20
C VAL A 266 16.78 -15.52 14.22
N ILE A 267 17.88 -14.84 14.55
CA ILE A 267 18.52 -13.87 13.62
C ILE A 267 19.01 -14.54 12.33
N SER A 268 19.38 -15.82 12.37
CA SER A 268 19.81 -16.51 11.14
C SER A 268 18.68 -16.71 10.12
N PHE A 269 17.42 -16.55 10.50
CA PHE A 269 16.27 -16.57 9.56
C PHE A 269 16.22 -15.31 8.69
N ILE A 270 16.70 -14.17 9.20
CA ILE A 270 16.80 -12.93 8.44
C ILE A 270 17.85 -13.10 7.34
N SER A 271 17.49 -12.75 6.11
CA SER A 271 18.40 -12.88 4.98
C SER A 271 19.66 -12.02 5.14
N ASP A 272 20.75 -12.45 4.53
CA ASP A 272 22.03 -11.74 4.62
C ASP A 272 21.95 -10.35 3.95
N ASN A 273 21.09 -10.16 2.95
CA ASN A 273 20.89 -8.86 2.33
C ASN A 273 20.39 -7.82 3.33
N TYR A 274 19.39 -8.14 4.13
CA TYR A 274 18.87 -7.24 5.18
C TYR A 274 19.92 -6.98 6.27
N LYS A 275 20.66 -8.02 6.70
CA LYS A 275 21.75 -7.86 7.67
C LYS A 275 22.88 -7.00 7.14
N ASN A 276 23.21 -7.10 5.85
CA ASN A 276 24.22 -6.26 5.22
C ASN A 276 23.76 -4.80 5.10
N ALA A 277 22.49 -4.57 4.73
CA ALA A 277 21.91 -3.23 4.73
C ALA A 277 22.00 -2.56 6.10
N TYR A 278 21.68 -3.31 7.17
CA TYR A 278 21.87 -2.84 8.55
C TYR A 278 23.34 -2.47 8.82
N ARG A 279 24.30 -3.35 8.51
CA ARG A 279 25.73 -3.10 8.79
C ARG A 279 26.23 -1.83 8.10
N ILE A 280 25.92 -1.67 6.82
CA ILE A 280 26.29 -0.47 6.05
C ILE A 280 25.69 0.78 6.67
N GLN A 281 24.39 0.75 6.97
CA GLN A 281 23.73 1.92 7.56
C GLN A 281 24.16 2.22 8.99
N SER A 282 24.65 1.25 9.74
CA SER A 282 25.06 1.39 11.14
C SER A 282 26.51 1.91 11.32
N GLU A 283 27.30 1.94 10.24
CA GLU A 283 28.68 2.40 10.29
C GLU A 283 28.76 3.86 10.75
N GLY A 284 29.58 4.13 11.76
CA GLY A 284 29.75 5.48 12.33
C GLY A 284 28.56 6.01 13.13
N LYS A 285 27.49 5.24 13.30
CA LYS A 285 26.27 5.67 14.02
C LYS A 285 26.39 5.49 15.53
N SER A 286 25.63 6.29 16.27
CA SER A 286 25.49 6.19 17.72
C SER A 286 24.77 4.88 18.11
N GLU A 287 24.92 4.44 19.36
CA GLU A 287 24.25 3.21 19.86
C GLU A 287 22.71 3.33 19.79
N ALA A 288 22.15 4.52 19.94
CA ALA A 288 20.71 4.75 19.76
C ALA A 288 20.27 4.55 18.30
N GLU A 289 21.04 5.08 17.35
CA GLU A 289 20.76 4.87 15.91
C GLU A 289 20.94 3.42 15.50
N LYS A 290 21.97 2.76 16.02
CA LYS A 290 22.17 1.30 15.78
C LYS A 290 21.02 0.48 16.34
N LEU A 291 20.51 0.81 17.53
CA LEU A 291 19.33 0.13 18.08
C LEU A 291 18.09 0.38 17.20
N TYR A 292 17.87 1.61 16.76
CA TYR A 292 16.79 1.95 15.83
C TYR A 292 16.90 1.11 14.54
N LEU A 293 18.09 1.01 13.95
CA LEU A 293 18.33 0.22 12.74
C LEU A 293 18.14 -1.29 12.96
N ARG A 294 18.45 -1.81 14.17
CA ARG A 294 18.15 -3.22 14.51
C ARG A 294 16.65 -3.50 14.59
N LEU A 295 15.88 -2.56 15.13
CA LEU A 295 14.42 -2.68 15.13
C LEU A 295 13.86 -2.55 13.71
N LEU A 296 14.41 -1.64 12.91
CA LEU A 296 14.02 -1.49 11.52
C LEU A 296 14.35 -2.72 10.66
N LEU A 297 15.48 -3.40 10.96
CA LEU A 297 15.84 -4.69 10.35
C LEU A 297 14.74 -5.76 10.55
N VAL A 298 14.10 -5.77 11.72
CA VAL A 298 13.00 -6.69 12.01
C VAL A 298 11.76 -6.33 11.19
N THR A 299 11.37 -5.06 11.16
CA THR A 299 10.24 -4.61 10.34
C THR A 299 10.51 -4.85 8.86
N ASP A 300 11.72 -4.59 8.36
CA ASP A 300 12.15 -4.88 7.00
C ASP A 300 11.93 -6.36 6.64
N TYR A 301 12.33 -7.26 7.53
CA TYR A 301 12.20 -8.70 7.29
C TYR A 301 10.74 -9.16 7.31
N VAL A 302 9.97 -8.73 8.31
CA VAL A 302 8.56 -9.11 8.43
C VAL A 302 7.73 -8.58 7.26
N CYS A 303 7.95 -7.33 6.84
CA CYS A 303 7.27 -6.75 5.68
C CYS A 303 7.63 -7.39 4.33
N GLY A 304 8.79 -8.03 4.26
CA GLY A 304 9.21 -8.80 3.09
C GLY A 304 8.60 -10.20 2.99
N MET A 305 7.84 -10.64 3.99
CA MET A 305 7.21 -11.96 4.00
C MET A 305 5.91 -11.94 3.19
N THR A 306 5.61 -13.08 2.54
CA THR A 306 4.24 -13.37 2.12
C THR A 306 3.46 -13.95 3.32
N ASP A 307 2.12 -13.83 3.29
CA ASP A 307 1.25 -14.37 4.34
C ASP A 307 1.52 -15.86 4.60
N SER A 308 1.67 -16.62 3.51
CA SER A 308 1.98 -18.05 3.60
C SER A 308 3.33 -18.33 4.25
N TYR A 309 4.34 -17.50 4.00
CA TYR A 309 5.64 -17.64 4.61
C TYR A 309 5.61 -17.27 6.10
N ALA A 310 4.99 -16.16 6.45
CA ALA A 310 4.82 -15.73 7.83
C ALA A 310 4.10 -16.79 8.68
N LYS A 311 2.98 -17.31 8.17
CA LYS A 311 2.23 -18.41 8.81
C LYS A 311 3.07 -19.66 8.98
N ARG A 312 3.81 -20.08 7.96
CA ARG A 312 4.68 -21.25 8.04
C ARG A 312 5.79 -21.05 9.08
N LEU A 313 6.46 -19.91 9.03
CA LEU A 313 7.52 -19.60 10.01
C LEU A 313 6.98 -19.61 11.44
N TYR A 314 5.81 -19.03 11.67
CA TYR A 314 5.11 -19.09 12.96
C TYR A 314 4.87 -20.53 13.41
N GLN A 315 4.37 -21.40 12.52
CA GLN A 315 4.10 -22.81 12.81
C GLN A 315 5.40 -23.57 13.14
N GLU A 316 6.44 -23.40 12.33
CA GLU A 316 7.77 -24.01 12.55
C GLU A 316 8.38 -23.61 13.90
N MET A 317 8.32 -22.32 14.25
CA MET A 317 8.83 -21.81 15.53
C MET A 317 8.05 -22.31 16.74
N ASN A 318 6.79 -22.69 16.57
CA ASN A 318 5.94 -23.24 17.63
C ASN A 318 5.85 -24.78 17.61
N GLY A 319 6.52 -25.47 16.69
CA GLY A 319 6.50 -26.92 16.60
C GLY A 319 5.13 -27.49 16.22
N ILE A 320 4.35 -26.78 15.41
CA ILE A 320 2.98 -27.15 14.98
C ILE A 320 2.99 -27.97 13.68
N ILE A 321 4.14 -28.29 13.13
CA ILE A 321 4.31 -29.07 11.89
C ILE A 321 4.70 -30.49 12.22
#